data_900aaa4e68ce7d9b1036e86bfe008c55
#
_entry.id   900aaa4e68ce7d9b1036e86bfe008c55
#
_cell.length_a   1.000
_cell.length_b   1.000
_cell.length_c   1.000
_cell.angle_alpha   90.00
_cell.angle_beta   90.00
_cell.angle_gamma   90.00
#
_symmetry.space_group_name_H-M   'P 1'
#
loop_
_entity.id
_entity.type
_entity.pdbx_description
1 polymer ?
#
loop_
_entity_poly.entity_id
_entity_poly.type
_entity_poly.pdbx_seq_one_letter_code
_entity_poly.pdbx_strand_id
1 'polypeptide(L)'
;MRRARRVDAVDKGIIEALQRNGREPFRRIATALGVSEATIRARYARLCDDNILQVTGVTNPLGLGFEAQAMVGIRTAGPPDRVADEIAGWPEAEYVVVTAGQFDVLVELVCTDRRALLDLTNRIRALPDVITTESFLYLELWKQLYNWGARVHEPLPKETS
;
A
#
# COMPACT_ATOMS: atom_id res chain seq x y z
N MET A 1 18.98 2.47 -7.76
CA MET A 1 17.70 1.92 -8.30
C MET A 1 17.91 0.46 -8.67
N ARG A 2 17.46 -0.51 -7.85
CA ARG A 2 17.57 -1.96 -8.16
C ARG A 2 16.62 -2.25 -9.32
N ARG A 3 17.15 -2.78 -10.41
CA ARG A 3 16.37 -3.21 -11.59
C ARG A 3 15.34 -4.25 -11.10
N ALA A 4 14.05 -3.92 -11.17
CA ALA A 4 12.98 -4.83 -10.78
C ALA A 4 13.16 -6.16 -11.55
N ARG A 5 13.43 -7.22 -10.81
CA ARG A 5 13.59 -8.57 -11.39
C ARG A 5 12.23 -9.01 -11.90
N ARG A 6 12.19 -9.50 -13.11
CA ARG A 6 10.93 -9.84 -13.80
C ARG A 6 10.20 -10.95 -13.03
N VAL A 7 8.95 -10.68 -12.64
CA VAL A 7 8.03 -11.67 -12.06
C VAL A 7 7.66 -12.68 -13.14
N ASP A 8 7.95 -13.96 -12.92
CA ASP A 8 7.63 -15.03 -13.88
C ASP A 8 6.26 -15.70 -13.60
N ALA A 9 5.90 -16.69 -14.39
CA ALA A 9 4.61 -17.38 -14.27
C ALA A 9 4.42 -18.08 -12.91
N VAL A 10 5.48 -18.64 -12.33
CA VAL A 10 5.41 -19.28 -11.00
C VAL A 10 5.24 -18.23 -9.92
N ASP A 11 5.94 -17.11 -10.00
CA ASP A 11 5.78 -15.97 -9.08
C ASP A 11 4.34 -15.42 -9.12
N LYS A 12 3.77 -15.24 -10.33
CA LYS A 12 2.37 -14.83 -10.50
C LYS A 12 1.41 -15.82 -9.84
N GLY A 13 1.59 -17.10 -10.05
CA GLY A 13 0.77 -18.15 -9.45
C GLY A 13 0.82 -18.15 -7.91
N ILE A 14 1.99 -17.89 -7.32
CA ILE A 14 2.15 -17.72 -5.87
C ILE A 14 1.35 -16.49 -5.39
N ILE A 15 1.52 -15.35 -6.04
CA ILE A 15 0.82 -14.11 -5.70
C ILE A 15 -0.71 -14.32 -5.77
N GLU A 16 -1.21 -14.88 -6.86
CA GLU A 16 -2.64 -15.11 -7.05
C GLU A 16 -3.23 -16.08 -6.02
N ALA A 17 -2.50 -17.14 -5.67
CA ALA A 17 -2.93 -18.08 -4.64
C ALA A 17 -3.06 -17.39 -3.27
N LEU A 18 -2.05 -16.61 -2.89
CA LEU A 18 -2.02 -15.90 -1.60
C LEU A 18 -2.98 -14.70 -1.56
N GLN A 19 -3.28 -14.06 -2.69
CA GLN A 19 -4.33 -13.04 -2.76
C GLN A 19 -5.75 -13.61 -2.60
N ARG A 20 -5.98 -14.86 -3.05
CA ARG A 20 -7.25 -15.55 -2.81
C ARG A 20 -7.37 -16.05 -1.38
N ASN A 21 -6.28 -16.57 -0.84
CA ASN A 21 -6.21 -17.08 0.52
C ASN A 21 -4.78 -16.88 1.08
N GLY A 22 -4.59 -15.86 1.90
CA GLY A 22 -3.28 -15.56 2.51
C GLY A 22 -2.72 -16.67 3.41
N ARG A 23 -3.52 -17.71 3.72
CA ARG A 23 -3.11 -18.90 4.47
C ARG A 23 -3.00 -20.14 3.59
N GLU A 24 -2.99 -20.01 2.26
CA GLU A 24 -2.87 -21.17 1.36
C GLU A 24 -1.57 -21.93 1.62
N PRO A 25 -1.63 -23.24 1.93
CA PRO A 25 -0.43 -24.03 2.20
C PRO A 25 0.49 -24.08 0.98
N PHE A 26 1.79 -23.84 1.19
CA PHE A 26 2.79 -23.87 0.11
C PHE A 26 2.79 -25.18 -0.65
N ARG A 27 2.53 -26.32 0.01
CA ARG A 27 2.36 -27.63 -0.63
C ARG A 27 1.23 -27.63 -1.67
N ARG A 28 0.09 -26.98 -1.39
CA ARG A 28 -1.03 -26.91 -2.36
C ARG A 28 -0.66 -26.01 -3.54
N ILE A 29 0.00 -24.88 -3.28
CA ILE A 29 0.51 -23.99 -4.33
C ILE A 29 1.50 -24.75 -5.21
N ALA A 30 2.44 -25.49 -4.62
CA ALA A 30 3.42 -26.29 -5.31
C ALA A 30 2.78 -27.34 -6.25
N THR A 31 1.78 -28.08 -5.73
CA THR A 31 1.03 -29.05 -6.52
C THR A 31 0.30 -28.38 -7.70
N ALA A 32 -0.35 -27.23 -7.48
CA ALA A 32 -1.10 -26.51 -8.51
C ALA A 32 -0.19 -25.94 -9.61
N LEU A 33 1.05 -25.57 -9.27
CA LEU A 33 2.01 -24.98 -10.20
C LEU A 33 3.02 -25.98 -10.78
N GLY A 34 2.95 -27.26 -10.39
CA GLY A 34 3.85 -28.32 -10.91
C GLY A 34 5.31 -28.16 -10.48
N VAL A 35 5.57 -27.58 -9.30
CA VAL A 35 6.92 -27.35 -8.76
C VAL A 35 7.06 -27.93 -7.35
N SER A 36 8.29 -27.96 -6.80
CA SER A 36 8.51 -28.41 -5.43
C SER A 36 8.07 -27.36 -4.39
N GLU A 37 7.69 -27.80 -3.18
CA GLU A 37 7.40 -26.89 -2.06
C GLU A 37 8.62 -26.03 -1.71
N ALA A 38 9.82 -26.58 -1.79
CA ALA A 38 11.07 -25.83 -1.56
C ALA A 38 11.21 -24.66 -2.55
N THR A 39 10.83 -24.89 -3.82
CA THR A 39 10.80 -23.83 -4.84
C THR A 39 9.84 -22.71 -4.47
N ILE A 40 8.63 -23.05 -4.00
CA ILE A 40 7.64 -22.08 -3.56
C ILE A 40 8.17 -21.25 -2.39
N ARG A 41 8.76 -21.90 -1.36
CA ARG A 41 9.34 -21.20 -0.19
C ARG A 41 10.43 -20.20 -0.60
N ALA A 42 11.36 -20.61 -1.44
CA ALA A 42 12.45 -19.76 -1.90
C ALA A 42 11.92 -18.55 -2.70
N ARG A 43 10.92 -18.77 -3.57
CA ARG A 43 10.31 -17.70 -4.36
C ARG A 43 9.47 -16.77 -3.52
N TYR A 44 8.67 -17.28 -2.57
CA TYR A 44 7.92 -16.49 -1.63
C TYR A 44 8.85 -15.56 -0.81
N ALA A 45 9.91 -16.11 -0.21
CA ALA A 45 10.88 -15.32 0.53
C ALA A 45 11.47 -14.19 -0.32
N ARG A 46 11.89 -14.51 -1.55
CA ARG A 46 12.39 -13.50 -2.50
C ARG A 46 11.35 -12.42 -2.82
N LEU A 47 10.09 -12.79 -3.08
CA LEU A 47 9.03 -11.81 -3.36
C LEU A 47 8.79 -10.87 -2.18
N CYS A 48 8.91 -11.38 -0.95
CA CYS A 48 8.85 -10.56 0.26
C CYS A 48 10.07 -9.65 0.41
N ASP A 49 11.29 -10.18 0.22
CA ASP A 49 12.53 -9.43 0.32
C ASP A 49 12.64 -8.31 -0.72
N ASP A 50 12.08 -8.54 -1.92
CA ASP A 50 12.00 -7.56 -3.01
C ASP A 50 10.82 -6.58 -2.83
N ASN A 51 10.04 -6.64 -1.74
CA ASN A 51 8.83 -5.85 -1.47
C ASN A 51 7.75 -5.96 -2.57
N ILE A 52 7.69 -7.09 -3.26
CA ILE A 52 6.68 -7.37 -4.30
C ILE A 52 5.42 -7.98 -3.68
N LEU A 53 5.58 -8.76 -2.60
CA LEU A 53 4.50 -9.44 -1.91
C LEU A 53 4.64 -9.24 -0.40
N GLN A 54 3.52 -8.90 0.24
CA GLN A 54 3.39 -8.90 1.69
C GLN A 54 2.12 -9.67 2.06
N VAL A 55 2.22 -10.56 3.05
CA VAL A 55 1.07 -11.26 3.61
C VAL A 55 0.85 -10.72 5.02
N THR A 56 -0.28 -10.05 5.22
CA THR A 56 -0.65 -9.43 6.49
C THR A 56 -2.12 -9.67 6.82
N GLY A 57 -2.48 -9.54 8.08
CA GLY A 57 -3.88 -9.48 8.50
C GLY A 57 -4.43 -8.07 8.26
N VAL A 58 -5.51 -7.97 7.51
CA VAL A 58 -6.23 -6.70 7.32
C VAL A 58 -7.36 -6.64 8.34
N THR A 59 -7.40 -5.55 9.09
CA THR A 59 -8.46 -5.29 10.07
C THR A 59 -9.41 -4.19 9.57
N ASN A 60 -10.61 -4.15 10.14
CA ASN A 60 -11.49 -3.00 9.98
C ASN A 60 -11.27 -2.07 11.18
N PRO A 61 -10.70 -0.86 10.99
CA PRO A 61 -10.42 0.07 12.08
C PRO A 61 -11.66 0.40 12.92
N LEU A 62 -12.81 0.62 12.29
CA LEU A 62 -14.07 0.90 12.98
C LEU A 62 -14.50 -0.27 13.88
N GLY A 63 -14.25 -1.51 13.46
CA GLY A 63 -14.51 -2.72 14.27
C GLY A 63 -13.55 -2.87 15.45
N LEU A 64 -12.43 -2.18 15.47
CA LEU A 64 -11.46 -2.13 16.56
C LEU A 64 -11.67 -0.94 17.51
N GLY A 65 -12.67 -0.08 17.24
CA GLY A 65 -12.99 1.06 18.09
C GLY A 65 -12.30 2.39 17.68
N PHE A 66 -11.68 2.43 16.49
CA PHE A 66 -11.29 3.71 15.91
C PHE A 66 -12.53 4.44 15.37
N GLU A 67 -12.66 5.73 15.67
CA GLU A 67 -13.86 6.51 15.34
C GLU A 67 -13.66 7.50 14.20
N ALA A 68 -12.41 7.72 13.78
CA ALA A 68 -12.09 8.66 12.71
C ALA A 68 -11.04 8.09 11.75
N GLN A 69 -11.39 8.06 10.48
CA GLN A 69 -10.49 7.74 9.37
C GLN A 69 -10.66 8.81 8.30
N ALA A 70 -9.54 9.30 7.77
CA ALA A 70 -9.58 10.38 6.79
C ALA A 70 -8.39 10.28 5.82
N MET A 71 -8.63 10.67 4.56
CA MET A 71 -7.56 11.05 3.65
C MET A 71 -7.28 12.53 3.84
N VAL A 72 -6.00 12.90 4.00
CA VAL A 72 -5.55 14.29 4.07
C VAL A 72 -4.71 14.59 2.85
N GLY A 73 -5.18 15.53 2.03
CA GLY A 73 -4.42 16.10 0.94
C GLY A 73 -3.57 17.28 1.43
N ILE A 74 -2.30 17.30 1.05
CA ILE A 74 -1.30 18.29 1.49
C ILE A 74 -0.68 18.94 0.26
N ARG A 75 -0.60 20.28 0.28
CA ARG A 75 0.21 21.05 -0.69
C ARG A 75 1.45 21.57 -0.02
N THR A 76 2.58 21.46 -0.72
CA THR A 76 3.89 21.86 -0.22
C THR A 76 4.48 23.03 -1.01
N ALA A 77 5.36 23.83 -0.37
CA ALA A 77 6.05 24.95 -0.99
C ALA A 77 7.22 24.53 -1.88
N GLY A 78 7.59 23.24 -1.88
CA GLY A 78 8.74 22.70 -2.60
C GLY A 78 8.61 21.20 -2.74
N PRO A 79 9.73 20.46 -2.94
CA PRO A 79 9.71 19.02 -3.06
C PRO A 79 9.00 18.34 -1.88
N PRO A 80 8.04 17.42 -2.12
CA PRO A 80 7.19 16.86 -1.07
C PRO A 80 7.91 15.82 -0.20
N ASP A 81 9.10 15.35 -0.61
CA ASP A 81 9.80 14.23 0.02
C ASP A 81 9.97 14.40 1.52
N ARG A 82 10.37 15.61 1.98
CA ARG A 82 10.58 15.87 3.42
C ARG A 82 9.30 15.74 4.24
N VAL A 83 8.19 16.25 3.71
CA VAL A 83 6.89 16.17 4.37
C VAL A 83 6.39 14.73 4.37
N ALA A 84 6.56 14.01 3.25
CA ALA A 84 6.18 12.61 3.14
C ALA A 84 7.00 11.71 4.09
N ASP A 85 8.33 11.89 4.14
CA ASP A 85 9.23 11.12 5.01
C ASP A 85 8.90 11.35 6.51
N GLU A 86 8.64 12.60 6.91
CA GLU A 86 8.28 12.92 8.29
C GLU A 86 6.97 12.22 8.70
N ILE A 87 5.93 12.34 7.85
CA ILE A 87 4.62 11.78 8.14
C ILE A 87 4.63 10.25 8.07
N ALA A 88 5.42 9.65 7.17
CA ALA A 88 5.55 8.20 7.06
C ALA A 88 6.11 7.54 8.34
N GLY A 89 6.77 8.30 9.22
CA GLY A 89 7.23 7.85 10.52
C GLY A 89 6.14 7.87 11.61
N TRP A 90 4.94 8.39 11.34
CA TRP A 90 3.90 8.50 12.36
C TRP A 90 3.06 7.23 12.45
N PRO A 91 2.78 6.71 13.66
CA PRO A 91 2.03 5.47 13.84
C PRO A 91 0.56 5.56 13.39
N GLU A 92 0.01 6.78 13.27
CA GLU A 92 -1.34 7.03 12.82
C GLU A 92 -1.48 7.16 11.29
N ALA A 93 -0.35 7.23 10.58
CA ALA A 93 -0.30 7.31 9.11
C ALA A 93 -0.22 5.91 8.50
N GLU A 94 -1.34 5.40 8.02
CA GLU A 94 -1.45 4.07 7.43
C GLU A 94 -1.00 4.03 5.97
N TYR A 95 -1.11 5.16 5.27
CA TYR A 95 -0.73 5.29 3.87
C TYR A 95 -0.20 6.70 3.60
N VAL A 96 0.96 6.79 2.98
CA VAL A 96 1.57 8.06 2.55
C VAL A 96 2.05 7.91 1.11
N VAL A 97 1.62 8.80 0.24
CA VAL A 97 1.99 8.78 -1.17
C VAL A 97 2.24 10.18 -1.71
N VAL A 98 3.30 10.34 -2.48
CA VAL A 98 3.56 11.54 -3.27
C VAL A 98 2.78 11.43 -4.58
N THR A 99 2.06 12.49 -4.95
CA THR A 99 1.14 12.49 -6.08
C THR A 99 1.46 13.60 -7.08
N ALA A 100 0.94 13.45 -8.29
CA ALA A 100 0.92 14.50 -9.29
C ALA A 100 -0.53 14.99 -9.45
N GLY A 101 -0.83 16.23 -9.04
CA GLY A 101 -2.19 16.76 -9.13
C GLY A 101 -2.40 17.95 -8.21
N GLN A 102 -3.61 18.09 -7.68
CA GLN A 102 -3.99 19.19 -6.80
C GLN A 102 -3.22 19.16 -5.48
N PHE A 103 -2.89 17.98 -4.97
CA PHE A 103 -2.11 17.78 -3.76
C PHE A 103 -0.78 17.14 -4.12
N ASP A 104 0.27 17.48 -3.38
CA ASP A 104 1.61 16.93 -3.56
C ASP A 104 1.79 15.63 -2.75
N VAL A 105 1.11 15.53 -1.59
CA VAL A 105 1.08 14.33 -0.73
C VAL A 105 -0.34 14.01 -0.35
N LEU A 106 -0.68 12.71 -0.35
CA LEU A 106 -1.89 12.17 0.26
C LEU A 106 -1.50 11.27 1.43
N VAL A 107 -2.21 11.44 2.55
CA VAL A 107 -1.98 10.67 3.78
C VAL A 107 -3.30 10.11 4.27
N GLU A 108 -3.37 8.79 4.49
CA GLU A 108 -4.49 8.17 5.19
C GLU A 108 -4.17 8.10 6.68
N LEU A 109 -5.04 8.71 7.49
CA LEU A 109 -4.94 8.72 8.94
C LEU A 109 -6.05 7.87 9.55
N VAL A 110 -5.69 7.04 10.53
CA VAL A 110 -6.63 6.28 11.36
C VAL A 110 -6.46 6.71 12.82
N CYS A 111 -7.54 7.23 13.40
CA CYS A 111 -7.52 7.89 14.70
C CYS A 111 -8.57 7.31 15.65
N THR A 112 -8.27 7.34 16.94
CA THR A 112 -9.18 6.88 17.99
C THR A 112 -10.50 7.69 18.00
N ASP A 113 -10.42 8.99 17.71
CA ASP A 113 -11.55 9.88 17.70
C ASP A 113 -11.31 11.11 16.79
N ARG A 114 -12.33 11.97 16.67
CA ARG A 114 -12.24 13.19 15.85
C ARG A 114 -11.28 14.24 16.44
N ARG A 115 -11.04 14.22 17.73
CA ARG A 115 -10.11 15.15 18.37
C ARG A 115 -8.68 14.79 17.99
N ALA A 116 -8.32 13.51 18.04
CA ALA A 116 -7.03 13.02 17.58
C ALA A 116 -6.79 13.36 16.10
N LEU A 117 -7.80 13.20 15.23
CA LEU A 117 -7.70 13.59 13.83
C LEU A 117 -7.43 15.09 13.66
N LEU A 118 -8.12 15.96 14.43
CA LEU A 118 -7.88 17.40 14.42
C LEU A 118 -6.43 17.73 14.85
N ASP A 119 -5.97 17.11 15.93
CA ASP A 119 -4.63 17.34 16.46
C ASP A 119 -3.55 16.89 15.46
N LEU A 120 -3.72 15.74 14.79
CA LEU A 120 -2.83 15.29 13.72
C LEU A 120 -2.87 16.22 12.49
N THR A 121 -4.05 16.68 12.09
CA THR A 121 -4.17 17.63 10.98
C THR A 121 -3.45 18.95 11.32
N ASN A 122 -3.56 19.43 12.56
CA ASN A 122 -2.82 20.61 13.00
C ASN A 122 -1.31 20.36 13.07
N ARG A 123 -0.89 19.15 13.48
CA ARG A 123 0.53 18.74 13.44
C ARG A 123 1.08 18.75 12.02
N ILE A 124 0.31 18.26 11.02
CA ILE A 124 0.67 18.35 9.60
C ILE A 124 0.84 19.82 9.18
N ARG A 125 -0.13 20.68 9.52
CA ARG A 125 -0.08 22.12 9.17
C ARG A 125 1.10 22.86 9.78
N ALA A 126 1.62 22.36 10.88
CA ALA A 126 2.79 22.94 11.56
C ALA A 126 4.13 22.50 10.96
N LEU A 127 4.13 21.53 10.04
CA LEU A 127 5.35 21.11 9.36
C LEU A 127 5.89 22.22 8.46
N PRO A 128 7.22 22.42 8.42
CA PRO A 128 7.84 23.28 7.42
C PRO A 128 7.42 22.83 6.01
N ASP A 129 7.29 23.77 5.12
CA ASP A 129 6.94 23.56 3.71
C ASP A 129 5.46 23.14 3.46
N VAL A 130 4.62 22.95 4.46
CA VAL A 130 3.18 22.74 4.27
C VAL A 130 2.47 24.08 4.03
N ILE A 131 1.82 24.21 2.87
CA ILE A 131 1.06 25.42 2.49
C ILE A 131 -0.40 25.27 2.93
N THR A 132 -1.05 24.17 2.54
CA THR A 132 -2.47 23.90 2.85
C THR A 132 -2.71 22.43 3.05
N THR A 133 -3.78 22.12 3.78
CA THR A 133 -4.30 20.77 3.93
C THR A 133 -5.80 20.73 3.69
N GLU A 134 -6.28 19.66 3.10
CA GLU A 134 -7.70 19.35 2.96
C GLU A 134 -7.96 17.97 3.50
N SER A 135 -8.97 17.80 4.37
CA SER A 135 -9.27 16.51 5.00
C SER A 135 -10.59 15.95 4.45
N PHE A 136 -10.54 14.72 3.99
CA PHE A 136 -11.68 13.94 3.51
C PHE A 136 -12.02 12.89 4.55
N LEU A 137 -12.95 13.22 5.46
CA LEU A 137 -13.39 12.29 6.49
C LEU A 137 -14.18 11.14 5.85
N TYR A 138 -13.84 9.91 6.18
CA TYR A 138 -14.59 8.75 5.71
C TYR A 138 -15.90 8.64 6.50
N LEU A 139 -17.01 8.68 5.80
CA LEU A 139 -18.32 8.52 6.38
C LEU A 139 -18.80 7.08 6.34
N GLU A 140 -18.52 6.40 5.21
CA GLU A 140 -18.90 5.02 4.99
C GLU A 140 -17.92 4.35 4.02
N LEU A 141 -17.46 3.16 4.36
CA LEU A 141 -16.57 2.36 3.52
C LEU A 141 -17.39 1.38 2.68
N TRP A 142 -17.53 1.62 1.41
CA TRP A 142 -18.29 0.77 0.49
C TRP A 142 -17.52 -0.41 -0.04
N LYS A 143 -16.21 -0.24 -0.27
CA LYS A 143 -15.35 -1.29 -0.81
C LYS A 143 -13.89 -1.04 -0.48
N GLN A 144 -13.25 -2.05 0.07
CA GLN A 144 -11.81 -2.08 0.27
C GLN A 144 -11.27 -3.46 -0.10
N LEU A 145 -10.48 -3.54 -1.16
CA LEU A 145 -9.87 -4.78 -1.63
C LEU A 145 -8.39 -4.53 -1.92
N TYR A 146 -7.54 -5.49 -1.57
CA TYR A 146 -6.09 -5.44 -1.79
C TYR A 146 -5.61 -6.45 -2.84
N ASN A 147 -6.54 -7.00 -3.65
CA ASN A 147 -6.26 -8.04 -4.62
C ASN A 147 -6.19 -7.47 -6.05
N TRP A 148 -5.16 -6.71 -6.35
CA TRP A 148 -4.92 -6.13 -7.69
C TRP A 148 -4.73 -7.21 -8.78
N GLY A 149 -4.54 -8.48 -8.39
CA GLY A 149 -4.13 -9.56 -9.26
C GLY A 149 -2.65 -9.43 -9.68
N ALA A 150 -2.11 -10.50 -10.20
CA ALA A 150 -0.76 -10.48 -10.79
C ALA A 150 -0.79 -10.02 -12.26
N ARG A 151 -1.66 -9.07 -12.60
CA ARG A 151 -1.73 -8.49 -13.95
C ARG A 151 -0.51 -7.62 -14.19
N VAL A 152 0.60 -8.26 -14.51
CA VAL A 152 1.75 -7.55 -15.08
C VAL A 152 1.38 -7.22 -16.50
N HIS A 153 1.34 -5.95 -16.87
CA HIS A 153 1.25 -5.53 -18.25
C HIS A 153 2.37 -6.20 -19.04
N GLU A 154 2.02 -7.07 -19.98
CA GLU A 154 2.97 -7.35 -21.04
C GLU A 154 3.23 -6.04 -21.77
N PRO A 155 4.50 -5.61 -21.92
CA PRO A 155 4.78 -4.42 -22.70
C PRO A 155 4.16 -4.63 -24.08
N LEU A 156 3.40 -3.63 -24.56
CA LEU A 156 2.87 -3.62 -25.92
C LEU A 156 4.01 -4.00 -26.88
N PRO A 157 3.76 -4.90 -27.87
CA PRO A 157 4.75 -5.21 -28.87
C PRO A 157 5.22 -3.91 -29.51
N LYS A 158 6.55 -3.70 -29.54
CA LYS A 158 7.14 -2.57 -30.25
C LYS A 158 6.66 -2.69 -31.69
N GLU A 159 5.92 -1.70 -32.17
CA GLU A 159 5.64 -1.57 -33.60
C GLU A 159 6.99 -1.52 -34.32
N THR A 160 7.27 -2.57 -35.06
CA THR A 160 8.39 -2.63 -36.00
C THR A 160 8.03 -1.74 -37.19
N SER A 161 8.67 -0.57 -37.23
CA SER A 161 8.70 0.29 -38.44
C SER A 161 9.59 -0.33 -39.48
#